data_a18b0e5ee754a2b895f53ccdc15cee13
#
_entry.id   a18b0e5ee754a2b895f53ccdc15cee13
#
_cell.length_a   1.000
_cell.length_b   1.000
_cell.length_c   1.000
_cell.angle_alpha   90.00
_cell.angle_beta   90.00
_cell.angle_gamma   90.00
#
_symmetry.space_group_name_H-M   'P 1'
#
loop_
_entity.id
_entity.type
_entity.pdbx_description
1 polymer ?
#
loop_
_entity_poly.entity_id
_entity_poly.type
_entity_poly.pdbx_seq_one_letter_code
_entity_poly.pdbx_strand_id
1 'polypeptide(L)'
;EILRCLVGSEMCIRDRKNLFSLSSEKNICVVAPEHDSNGLLIFRDNLRPMVSEKNVLLLISTVNSGKTAARALECIEYYGGTTQGVAAVFSALKQVGDIPVISLFSPEDIPGYVTSLVKDCPMCKAGQKIDALSNSYGFSPLT
;
A
#
# COMPACT_ATOMS: atom_id res chain seq x y z
N GLU A 1 -0.31 21.66 -0.97
CA GLU A 1 0.36 20.86 0.05
C GLU A 1 0.00 19.39 -0.17
N ILE A 2 0.98 18.56 -0.53
CA ILE A 2 0.75 17.13 -0.81
C ILE A 2 1.26 16.35 0.38
N LEU A 3 0.35 15.67 1.08
CA LEU A 3 0.67 14.75 2.14
C LEU A 3 0.80 13.34 1.58
N ARG A 4 1.81 12.61 2.00
CA ARG A 4 2.03 11.23 1.60
C ARG A 4 1.87 10.33 2.81
N CYS A 5 0.93 9.40 2.73
CA CYS A 5 0.74 8.36 3.72
C CYS A 5 1.43 7.08 3.23
N LEU A 6 2.23 6.47 4.10
CA LEU A 6 2.98 5.25 3.82
C LEU A 6 2.43 4.08 4.60
N VAL A 7 2.13 3.01 3.88
CA VAL A 7 1.92 1.69 4.48
C VAL A 7 3.08 0.80 4.04
N GLY A 8 4.07 0.64 4.92
CA GLY A 8 5.17 -0.33 4.80
C GLY A 8 6.40 0.10 4.01
N SER A 9 7.42 0.51 4.56
CA SER A 9 8.82 0.88 4.25
C SER A 9 9.12 2.37 4.44
N GLU A 10 9.06 2.80 5.69
CA GLU A 10 9.25 4.21 6.07
C GLU A 10 10.66 4.77 5.81
N MET A 11 11.70 3.93 5.81
CA MET A 11 13.08 4.41 5.85
C MET A 11 13.53 5.16 4.60
N CYS A 12 13.30 4.61 3.42
CA CYS A 12 13.78 5.21 2.15
C CYS A 12 13.10 6.53 1.80
N ILE A 13 11.90 6.78 2.32
CA ILE A 13 11.13 7.99 2.02
C ILE A 13 11.44 9.10 3.00
N ARG A 14 11.72 8.78 4.26
CA ARG A 14 12.19 9.76 5.25
C ARG A 14 13.50 10.41 4.83
N ASP A 15 14.44 9.65 4.31
CA ASP A 15 15.74 10.17 3.89
C ASP A 15 15.63 11.10 2.68
N ARG A 16 14.72 10.83 1.75
CA ARG A 16 14.52 11.65 0.55
C ARG A 16 13.51 12.80 0.73
N LYS A 17 12.73 12.80 1.82
CA LYS A 17 11.78 13.86 2.13
C LYS A 17 12.45 15.24 2.18
N ASN A 18 13.59 15.33 2.84
CA ASN A 18 14.31 16.60 3.02
C ASN A 18 14.83 17.14 1.69
N LEU A 19 15.36 16.27 0.81
CA LEU A 19 15.82 16.66 -0.52
C LEU A 19 14.68 17.16 -1.40
N PHE A 20 13.54 16.49 -1.38
CA PHE A 20 12.38 16.88 -2.17
C PHE A 20 11.72 18.17 -1.65
N SER A 21 11.64 18.35 -0.34
CA SER A 21 11.11 19.56 0.30
C SER A 21 11.98 20.78 -0.01
N LEU A 22 13.30 20.61 -0.02
CA LEU A 22 14.25 21.67 -0.38
C LEU A 22 14.15 22.07 -1.87
N SER A 23 13.88 21.11 -2.75
CA SER A 23 13.82 21.38 -4.21
C SER A 23 12.48 21.94 -4.68
N SER A 24 11.37 21.69 -3.94
CA SER A 24 10.01 22.04 -4.38
C SER A 24 9.34 23.14 -3.55
N GLU A 25 9.99 23.64 -2.50
CA GLU A 25 9.43 24.60 -1.53
C GLU A 25 8.09 24.14 -0.89
N LYS A 26 7.76 22.86 -0.98
CA LYS A 26 6.54 22.26 -0.46
C LYS A 26 6.81 21.39 0.74
N ASN A 27 6.04 21.61 1.79
CA ASN A 27 6.08 20.76 2.97
C ASN A 27 5.40 19.43 2.67
N ILE A 28 6.18 18.35 2.71
CA ILE A 28 5.70 16.98 2.58
C ILE A 28 5.79 16.31 3.94
N CYS A 29 4.66 15.85 4.47
CA CYS A 29 4.62 15.00 5.64
C CYS A 29 4.50 13.54 5.24
N VAL A 30 5.21 12.68 5.94
CA VAL A 30 5.09 11.23 5.80
C VAL A 30 4.47 10.70 7.08
N VAL A 31 3.32 10.07 6.96
CA VAL A 31 2.58 9.47 8.08
C VAL A 31 2.27 8.02 7.76
N ALA A 32 2.31 7.16 8.77
CA ALA A 32 1.93 5.77 8.65
C ALA A 32 0.75 5.51 9.60
N PRO A 33 -0.33 4.89 9.13
CA PRO A 33 -1.37 4.40 10.02
C PRO A 33 -0.87 3.21 10.82
N GLU A 34 -1.46 3.00 11.97
CA GLU A 34 -1.26 1.80 12.78
C GLU A 34 -2.46 0.86 12.63
N HIS A 35 -2.29 -0.40 13.00
CA HIS A 35 -3.40 -1.32 13.11
C HIS A 35 -3.90 -1.34 14.55
N ASP A 36 -5.21 -1.21 14.71
CA ASP A 36 -5.84 -1.45 16.01
C ASP A 36 -5.91 -2.96 16.33
N SER A 37 -6.48 -3.30 17.50
CA SER A 37 -6.65 -4.70 17.92
C SER A 37 -7.56 -5.52 16.99
N ASN A 38 -8.37 -4.88 16.16
CA ASN A 38 -9.27 -5.49 15.19
C ASN A 38 -8.68 -5.53 13.78
N GLY A 39 -7.45 -5.03 13.61
CA GLY A 39 -6.77 -4.95 12.32
C GLY A 39 -7.26 -3.82 11.41
N LEU A 40 -7.99 -2.84 11.97
CA LEU A 40 -8.36 -1.62 11.27
C LEU A 40 -7.21 -0.63 11.26
N LEU A 41 -7.06 0.09 10.16
CA LEU A 41 -6.06 1.16 10.06
C LEU A 41 -6.56 2.40 10.79
N ILE A 42 -5.72 2.95 11.64
CA ILE A 42 -6.01 4.17 12.40
C ILE A 42 -4.84 5.14 12.35
N PHE A 43 -5.14 6.43 12.38
CA PHE A 43 -4.16 7.48 12.68
C PHE A 43 -4.34 7.94 14.13
N ARG A 44 -3.24 8.03 14.88
CA ARG A 44 -3.29 8.62 16.20
C ARG A 44 -3.70 10.09 16.14
N ASP A 45 -4.30 10.62 17.22
CA ASP A 45 -4.82 11.97 17.26
C ASP A 45 -3.78 13.05 16.90
N ASN A 46 -2.52 12.85 17.26
CA ASN A 46 -1.42 13.74 16.90
C ASN A 46 -1.07 13.72 15.41
N LEU A 47 -1.44 12.68 14.67
CA LEU A 47 -1.23 12.56 13.22
C LEU A 47 -2.44 13.03 12.41
N ARG A 48 -3.61 13.09 13.03
CA ARG A 48 -4.85 13.52 12.38
C ARG A 48 -4.74 14.88 11.66
N PRO A 49 -4.13 15.94 12.25
CA PRO A 49 -3.99 17.22 11.54
C PRO A 49 -3.10 17.15 10.29
N MET A 50 -2.29 16.09 10.17
CA MET A 50 -1.44 15.86 9.00
C MET A 50 -2.19 15.17 7.85
N VAL A 51 -3.39 14.66 8.09
CA VAL A 51 -4.24 13.98 7.10
C VAL A 51 -5.48 14.80 6.77
N SER A 52 -6.12 15.36 7.81
CA SER A 52 -7.37 16.13 7.67
C SER A 52 -7.18 17.34 6.75
N GLU A 53 -8.07 17.47 5.76
CA GLU A 53 -8.07 18.55 4.76
C GLU A 53 -6.78 18.62 3.91
N LYS A 54 -6.09 17.48 3.75
CA LYS A 54 -4.86 17.39 2.96
C LYS A 54 -5.03 16.51 1.73
N ASN A 55 -4.25 16.83 0.68
CA ASN A 55 -4.08 15.96 -0.45
C ASN A 55 -3.12 14.83 -0.09
N VAL A 56 -3.59 13.59 -0.16
CA VAL A 56 -2.86 12.41 0.29
C VAL A 56 -2.53 11.52 -0.90
N LEU A 57 -1.26 11.13 -1.03
CA LEU A 57 -0.83 10.06 -1.90
C LEU A 57 -0.57 8.81 -1.06
N LEU A 58 -1.31 7.75 -1.32
CA LEU A 58 -1.09 6.46 -0.67
C LEU A 58 0.12 5.77 -1.31
N LEU A 59 1.13 5.44 -0.50
CA LEU A 59 2.27 4.63 -0.93
C LEU A 59 2.18 3.24 -0.30
N ILE A 60 2.25 2.21 -1.13
CA ILE A 60 2.15 0.82 -0.72
C ILE A 60 3.17 -0.03 -1.48
N SER A 61 3.72 -1.06 -0.88
CA SER A 61 4.73 -1.90 -1.56
C SER A 61 4.11 -2.69 -2.71
N THR A 62 3.00 -3.38 -2.45
CA THR A 62 2.35 -4.26 -3.44
C THR A 62 0.83 -4.14 -3.40
N VAL A 63 0.22 -4.12 -4.58
CA VAL A 63 -1.23 -4.14 -4.76
C VAL A 63 -1.61 -5.37 -5.58
N ASN A 64 -2.08 -6.42 -4.93
CA ASN A 64 -2.56 -7.64 -5.61
C ASN A 64 -4.08 -7.61 -5.79
N SER A 65 -4.82 -7.84 -4.71
CA SER A 65 -6.31 -7.82 -4.72
C SER A 65 -6.92 -6.45 -4.46
N GLY A 66 -6.11 -5.45 -4.11
CA GLY A 66 -6.57 -4.12 -3.76
C GLY A 66 -7.20 -3.97 -2.38
N LYS A 67 -7.45 -5.05 -1.64
CA LYS A 67 -8.15 -5.01 -0.34
C LYS A 67 -7.44 -4.13 0.69
N THR A 68 -6.13 -4.24 0.82
CA THR A 68 -5.35 -3.42 1.76
C THR A 68 -5.34 -1.96 1.33
N ALA A 69 -5.19 -1.71 0.02
CA ALA A 69 -5.27 -0.36 -0.52
C ALA A 69 -6.66 0.27 -0.29
N ALA A 70 -7.75 -0.47 -0.56
CA ALA A 70 -9.11 0.01 -0.31
C ALA A 70 -9.32 0.40 1.15
N ARG A 71 -8.90 -0.43 2.10
CA ARG A 71 -8.98 -0.09 3.55
C ARG A 71 -8.17 1.14 3.92
N ALA A 72 -7.00 1.32 3.29
CA ALA A 72 -6.19 2.51 3.51
C ALA A 72 -6.84 3.77 2.94
N LEU A 73 -7.49 3.67 1.79
CA LEU A 73 -8.26 4.76 1.19
C LEU A 73 -9.46 5.15 2.07
N GLU A 74 -10.23 4.18 2.55
CA GLU A 74 -11.34 4.38 3.50
C GLU A 74 -10.83 5.06 4.80
N CYS A 75 -9.68 4.64 5.30
CA CYS A 75 -9.07 5.26 6.48
C CYS A 75 -8.71 6.73 6.21
N ILE A 76 -8.07 7.05 5.08
CA ILE A 76 -7.73 8.42 4.70
C ILE A 76 -8.99 9.30 4.62
N GLU A 77 -10.04 8.80 3.98
CA GLU A 77 -11.32 9.48 3.84
C GLU A 77 -11.98 9.71 5.20
N TYR A 78 -12.00 8.69 6.07
CA TYR A 78 -12.54 8.78 7.43
C TYR A 78 -11.87 9.91 8.24
N TYR A 79 -10.57 10.13 8.07
CA TYR A 79 -9.84 11.21 8.74
C TYR A 79 -9.88 12.54 7.98
N GLY A 80 -10.70 12.64 6.92
CA GLY A 80 -10.92 13.87 6.15
C GLY A 80 -9.81 14.23 5.17
N GLY A 81 -8.99 13.26 4.78
CA GLY A 81 -7.98 13.44 3.71
C GLY A 81 -8.59 13.24 2.33
N THR A 82 -8.05 13.92 1.33
CA THR A 82 -8.42 13.77 -0.08
C THR A 82 -7.36 12.95 -0.80
N THR A 83 -7.71 11.72 -1.21
CA THR A 83 -6.75 10.86 -1.92
C THR A 83 -6.55 11.33 -3.35
N GLN A 84 -5.30 11.52 -3.76
CA GLN A 84 -4.90 11.92 -5.11
C GLN A 84 -4.50 10.72 -5.99
N GLY A 85 -4.17 9.59 -5.38
CA GLY A 85 -3.75 8.39 -6.08
C GLY A 85 -3.11 7.37 -5.16
N VAL A 86 -2.80 6.22 -5.73
CA VAL A 86 -2.03 5.15 -5.09
C VAL A 86 -0.74 4.95 -5.88
N ALA A 87 0.39 4.93 -5.21
CA ALA A 87 1.67 4.56 -5.81
C ALA A 87 2.20 3.28 -5.17
N ALA A 88 2.64 2.34 -6.01
CA ALA A 88 3.14 1.04 -5.57
C ALA A 88 4.47 0.68 -6.25
N VAL A 89 5.22 -0.22 -5.65
CA VAL A 89 6.36 -0.84 -6.35
C VAL A 89 5.85 -1.84 -7.38
N PHE A 90 4.90 -2.68 -6.97
CA PHE A 90 4.22 -3.63 -7.87
C PHE A 90 2.71 -3.50 -7.75
N SER A 91 2.00 -3.54 -8.87
CA SER A 91 0.54 -3.61 -8.85
C SER A 91 -0.01 -4.52 -9.93
N ALA A 92 -0.90 -5.43 -9.52
CA ALA A 92 -1.70 -6.23 -10.43
C ALA A 92 -2.97 -5.49 -10.90
N LEU A 93 -3.27 -4.33 -10.33
CA LEU A 93 -4.45 -3.52 -10.61
C LEU A 93 -4.04 -2.15 -11.13
N LYS A 94 -4.80 -1.62 -12.07
CA LYS A 94 -4.62 -0.25 -12.59
C LYS A 94 -5.39 0.80 -11.76
N GLN A 95 -6.34 0.37 -10.95
CA GLN A 95 -7.15 1.22 -10.07
C GLN A 95 -7.67 0.43 -8.86
N VAL A 96 -7.96 1.14 -7.79
CA VAL A 96 -8.64 0.62 -6.60
C VAL A 96 -9.85 1.51 -6.33
N GLY A 97 -11.07 0.98 -6.53
CA GLY A 97 -12.25 1.82 -6.69
C GLY A 97 -12.07 2.75 -7.88
N ASP A 98 -12.28 4.05 -7.67
CA ASP A 98 -12.10 5.09 -8.70
C ASP A 98 -10.70 5.73 -8.66
N ILE A 99 -9.84 5.29 -7.75
CA ILE A 99 -8.51 5.87 -7.54
C ILE A 99 -7.47 5.15 -8.41
N PRO A 100 -6.71 5.86 -9.25
CA PRO A 100 -5.69 5.27 -10.10
C PRO A 100 -4.51 4.75 -9.27
N VAL A 101 -3.92 3.64 -9.73
CA VAL A 101 -2.70 3.06 -9.18
C VAL A 101 -1.57 3.24 -10.19
N ILE A 102 -0.50 3.88 -9.75
CA ILE A 102 0.76 4.00 -10.49
C ILE A 102 1.77 3.06 -9.84
N SER A 103 2.37 2.16 -10.62
CA SER A 103 3.37 1.22 -10.13
C SER A 103 4.61 1.20 -11.01
N LEU A 104 5.74 0.79 -10.42
CA LEU A 104 6.98 0.59 -11.14
C LEU A 104 6.96 -0.71 -11.96
N PHE A 105 6.30 -1.74 -11.42
CA PHE A 105 6.18 -3.06 -12.04
C PHE A 105 4.72 -3.50 -12.08
N SER A 106 4.39 -4.26 -13.12
CA SER A 106 3.10 -4.86 -13.39
C SER A 106 3.23 -6.39 -13.54
N PRO A 107 2.15 -7.16 -13.65
CA PRO A 107 2.22 -8.59 -13.98
C PRO A 107 2.97 -8.91 -15.27
N GLU A 108 3.00 -7.97 -16.21
CA GLU A 108 3.70 -8.12 -17.50
C GLU A 108 5.22 -8.15 -17.31
N ASP A 109 5.73 -7.52 -16.26
CA ASP A 109 7.16 -7.45 -15.94
C ASP A 109 7.65 -8.68 -15.17
N ILE A 110 6.75 -9.53 -14.67
CA ILE A 110 7.08 -10.71 -13.84
C ILE A 110 6.61 -11.98 -14.57
N PRO A 111 7.53 -12.71 -15.26
CA PRO A 111 7.17 -13.93 -15.97
C PRO A 111 6.53 -14.97 -15.03
N GLY A 112 5.40 -15.52 -15.46
CA GLY A 112 4.68 -16.54 -14.70
C GLY A 112 3.90 -16.03 -13.48
N TYR A 113 3.78 -14.70 -13.29
CA TYR A 113 2.93 -14.17 -12.24
C TYR A 113 1.46 -14.50 -12.49
N VAL A 114 0.84 -15.15 -11.52
CA VAL A 114 -0.59 -15.49 -11.52
C VAL A 114 -1.19 -15.09 -10.20
N THR A 115 -2.30 -14.37 -10.23
CA THR A 115 -3.13 -14.10 -9.06
C THR A 115 -4.52 -14.65 -9.29
N SER A 116 -5.12 -15.27 -8.29
CA SER A 116 -6.45 -15.85 -8.37
C SER A 116 -7.17 -15.75 -7.02
N LEU A 117 -8.49 -15.73 -7.08
CA LEU A 117 -9.30 -15.90 -5.88
C LEU A 117 -9.14 -17.34 -5.37
N VAL A 118 -9.26 -17.54 -4.06
CA VAL A 118 -9.12 -18.87 -3.43
C VAL A 118 -10.01 -19.92 -4.08
N LYS A 119 -11.27 -19.57 -4.41
CA LYS A 119 -12.24 -20.45 -5.08
C LYS A 119 -11.84 -20.83 -6.52
N ASP A 120 -11.04 -20.00 -7.18
CA ASP A 120 -10.68 -20.14 -8.59
C ASP A 120 -9.19 -20.49 -8.78
N CYS A 121 -8.48 -20.75 -7.69
CA CYS A 121 -7.06 -21.03 -7.71
C CYS A 121 -6.74 -22.31 -8.54
N PRO A 122 -5.97 -22.20 -9.64
CA PRO A 122 -5.64 -23.34 -10.48
C PRO A 122 -4.76 -24.37 -9.74
N MET A 123 -3.90 -23.91 -8.83
CA MET A 123 -3.05 -24.79 -8.03
C MET A 123 -3.89 -25.63 -7.05
N CYS A 124 -4.87 -25.00 -6.39
CA CYS A 124 -5.79 -25.71 -5.51
C CYS A 124 -6.64 -26.74 -6.28
N LYS A 125 -7.11 -26.39 -7.48
CA LYS A 125 -7.85 -27.32 -8.36
C LYS A 125 -7.00 -28.47 -8.83
N ALA A 126 -5.70 -28.26 -9.02
CA ALA A 126 -4.72 -29.31 -9.38
C ALA A 126 -4.25 -30.12 -8.15
N GLY A 127 -4.75 -29.84 -6.94
CA GLY A 127 -4.33 -30.53 -5.72
C GLY A 127 -2.91 -30.19 -5.26
N GLN A 128 -2.30 -29.13 -5.80
CA GLN A 128 -0.96 -28.69 -5.41
C GLN A 128 -1.02 -28.08 -4.02
N LYS A 129 -0.25 -28.65 -3.11
CA LYS A 129 -0.14 -28.12 -1.73
C LYS A 129 0.87 -26.99 -1.66
N ILE A 130 0.60 -26.04 -0.76
CA ILE A 130 1.58 -25.02 -0.39
C ILE A 130 2.67 -25.71 0.43
N ASP A 131 3.91 -25.56 0.06
CA ASP A 131 5.09 -26.16 0.71
C ASP A 131 5.84 -25.18 1.60
N ALA A 132 5.64 -23.87 1.41
CA ALA A 132 6.25 -22.84 2.25
C ALA A 132 5.40 -21.58 2.33
N LEU A 133 5.56 -20.83 3.42
CA LEU A 133 5.08 -19.47 3.58
C LEU A 133 6.27 -18.53 3.56
N SER A 134 6.19 -17.46 2.75
CA SER A 134 7.23 -16.45 2.69
C SER A 134 6.71 -15.05 3.09
N ASN A 135 7.58 -14.26 3.70
CA ASN A 135 7.35 -12.87 4.05
C ASN A 135 8.65 -12.06 3.88
N SER A 136 8.65 -10.78 4.32
CA SER A 136 9.83 -9.90 4.25
C SER A 136 11.04 -10.36 5.08
N TYR A 137 10.88 -11.34 5.97
CA TYR A 137 11.94 -11.87 6.83
C TYR A 137 12.49 -13.22 6.34
N GLY A 138 11.90 -13.80 5.30
CA GLY A 138 12.31 -15.09 4.75
C GLY A 138 11.14 -16.02 4.49
N PHE A 139 11.39 -17.32 4.54
CA PHE A 139 10.36 -18.36 4.35
C PHE A 139 10.40 -19.42 5.44
N SER A 140 9.23 -20.01 5.69
CA SER A 140 9.07 -21.14 6.61
C SER A 140 8.44 -22.31 5.84
N PRO A 141 9.13 -23.48 5.76
CA PRO A 141 8.54 -24.66 5.16
C PRO A 141 7.30 -25.11 5.94
N LEU A 142 6.31 -25.60 5.23
CA LEU A 142 5.14 -26.29 5.80
C LEU A 142 5.40 -27.79 5.70
N THR A 143 5.78 -28.40 6.80
CA THR A 143 5.96 -29.86 6.94
C THR A 143 4.66 -30.55 7.26
#